data_f9ffe2309e9797f4c6b80f5254f6327d
#
_entry.id   f9ffe2309e9797f4c6b80f5254f6327d
#
_cell.length_a   1.000
_cell.length_b   1.000
_cell.length_c   1.000
_cell.angle_alpha   90.00
_cell.angle_beta   90.00
_cell.angle_gamma   90.00
#
_symmetry.space_group_name_H-M   'P 1'
#
loop_
_entity.id
_entity.type
_entity.pdbx_description
1 polymer ?
#
loop_
_entity_poly.entity_id
_entity_poly.type
_entity_poly.pdbx_seq_one_letter_code
_entity_poly.pdbx_strand_id
1 'polypeptide(L)' 'MTMEQEMLGFTNWLYINNWKLIGDGMCLNLETKAIGYINELMTEYKK' A
#
# COMPACT_ATOMS: atom_id res chain seq x y z
N MET A 1 18.57 6.03 -3.67
CA MET A 1 17.54 5.77 -2.64
C MET A 1 17.76 4.42 -2.00
N THR A 2 17.68 4.36 -0.69
CA THR A 2 17.81 3.09 0.01
C THR A 2 16.47 2.35 -0.02
N MET A 3 16.52 1.05 0.22
CA MET A 3 15.33 0.22 0.31
C MET A 3 14.36 0.71 1.38
N GLU A 4 14.92 1.19 2.50
CA GLU A 4 14.12 1.74 3.60
C GLU A 4 13.33 2.96 3.17
N GLN A 5 13.94 3.84 2.39
CA GLN A 5 13.25 5.04 1.90
C GLN A 5 12.13 4.68 0.95
N GLU A 6 12.32 3.67 0.11
CA GLU A 6 11.26 3.20 -0.79
C GLU A 6 10.09 2.63 -0.01
N MET A 7 10.36 1.85 1.03
CA MET A 7 9.31 1.27 1.87
C MET A 7 8.54 2.34 2.63
N LEU A 8 9.24 3.35 3.14
CA LEU A 8 8.57 4.45 3.82
C LEU A 8 7.67 5.23 2.87
N GLY A 9 8.13 5.45 1.65
CA GLY A 9 7.32 6.13 0.64
C GLY A 9 6.06 5.36 0.30
N PHE A 10 6.19 4.04 0.10
CA PHE A 10 5.06 3.19 -0.19
C PHE A 10 4.08 3.13 0.97
N THR A 11 4.58 2.96 2.19
CA THR A 11 3.75 2.93 3.38
C THR A 11 2.95 4.22 3.54
N ASN A 12 3.61 5.35 3.33
CA ASN A 12 2.95 6.65 3.39
C ASN A 12 1.87 6.78 2.31
N TRP A 13 2.18 6.32 1.11
CA TRP A 13 1.22 6.33 0.00
C TRP A 13 -0.01 5.49 0.33
N LEU A 14 0.18 4.32 0.91
CA LEU A 14 -0.93 3.47 1.34
C LEU A 14 -1.82 4.20 2.33
N TYR A 15 -1.19 4.83 3.33
CA TYR A 15 -1.91 5.55 4.36
C TYR A 15 -2.74 6.70 3.77
N ILE A 16 -2.14 7.47 2.87
CA ILE A 16 -2.82 8.59 2.23
C ILE A 16 -4.02 8.12 1.42
N ASN A 17 -3.93 6.92 0.85
CA ASN A 17 -5.00 6.37 0.03
C ASN A 17 -5.96 5.47 0.81
N ASN A 18 -5.95 5.56 2.13
CA ASN A 18 -6.86 4.84 3.03
C ASN A 18 -6.68 3.32 3.00
N TRP A 19 -5.47 2.86 2.71
CA TRP A 19 -5.16 1.44 2.74
C TRP A 19 -4.61 1.03 4.10
N LYS A 20 -5.13 -0.06 4.65
CA LYS A 20 -4.66 -0.62 5.90
C LYS A 20 -4.22 -2.07 5.68
N LEU A 21 -3.01 -2.39 6.13
CA LEU A 21 -2.50 -3.77 6.06
C LEU A 21 -3.29 -4.66 7.01
N ILE A 22 -3.90 -5.72 6.49
CA ILE A 22 -4.75 -6.62 7.29
C ILE A 22 -4.25 -8.05 7.34
N GLY A 23 -3.20 -8.37 6.55
CA GLY A 23 -2.64 -9.72 6.53
C GLY A 23 -1.43 -9.77 5.63
N ASP A 24 -0.90 -10.97 5.40
CA ASP A 24 0.28 -11.14 4.58
C ASP A 24 -0.02 -10.74 3.13
N GLY A 25 0.51 -9.60 2.72
CA GLY A 25 0.37 -9.13 1.36
C GLY A 25 -1.01 -8.61 0.98
N MET A 26 -1.89 -8.37 1.98
CA MET A 26 -3.24 -7.88 1.72
C MET A 26 -3.54 -6.59 2.47
N CYS A 27 -4.24 -5.69 1.80
CA CYS A 27 -4.67 -4.43 2.39
C CYS A 27 -6.17 -4.23 2.20
N LEU A 28 -6.79 -3.57 3.16
CA LEU A 28 -8.20 -3.19 3.09
C LEU A 28 -8.28 -1.69 2.89
N ASN A 29 -9.05 -1.26 1.90
CA ASN A 29 -9.33 0.16 1.74
C ASN A 29 -10.44 0.55 2.70
N LEU A 30 -10.13 1.49 3.61
CA LEU A 30 -11.07 1.88 4.66
C LEU A 30 -12.25 2.69 4.14
N GLU A 31 -12.11 3.27 2.96
CA GLU A 31 -13.16 4.07 2.35
C GLU A 31 -14.11 3.24 1.49
N THR A 32 -13.55 2.41 0.59
CA THR A 32 -14.35 1.63 -0.35
C THR A 32 -14.63 0.21 0.12
N LYS A 33 -13.91 -0.25 1.16
CA LYS A 33 -13.95 -1.62 1.68
C LYS A 33 -13.42 -2.65 0.68
N ALA A 34 -12.71 -2.20 -0.32
CA ALA A 34 -12.08 -3.10 -1.30
C ALA A 34 -10.83 -3.75 -0.72
N ILE A 35 -10.54 -4.95 -1.20
CA ILE A 35 -9.31 -5.65 -0.83
C ILE A 35 -8.30 -5.47 -1.97
N GLY A 36 -7.08 -5.07 -1.62
CA GLY A 36 -5.99 -4.94 -2.57
C GLY A 36 -4.80 -5.75 -2.14
N TYR A 37 -4.10 -6.34 -3.08
CA TYR A 37 -2.87 -7.07 -2.78
C TYR A 37 -1.68 -6.14 -2.90
N ILE A 38 -0.69 -6.32 -2.02
CA ILE A 38 0.48 -5.45 -1.98
C ILE A 38 1.19 -5.39 -3.34
N ASN A 39 1.28 -6.52 -4.05
CA ASN A 39 1.93 -6.53 -5.36
C ASN A 39 1.22 -5.61 -6.35
N GLU A 40 -0.10 -5.61 -6.33
CA GLU A 40 -0.89 -4.75 -7.21
C GLU A 40 -0.79 -3.30 -6.79
N LEU A 41 -0.84 -3.05 -5.48
CA LEU A 41 -0.73 -1.68 -4.96
C LEU A 41 0.66 -1.11 -5.21
N MET A 42 1.69 -1.94 -5.13
CA MET A 42 3.05 -1.52 -5.43
C MET A 42 3.16 -1.07 -6.90
N THR A 43 2.50 -1.79 -7.80
CA THR A 43 2.48 -1.43 -9.22
C THR A 43 1.80 -0.07 -9.41
N GLU A 44 0.70 0.18 -8.72
CA GLU A 44 0.02 1.47 -8.77
C GLU A 44 0.90 2.59 -8.21
N TYR A 45 1.58 2.31 -7.12
CA TYR A 45 2.47 3.29 -6.50
C TYR A 45 3.61 3.70 -7.44
N LYS A 46 4.13 2.75 -8.21
CA LYS A 46 5.27 3.01 -9.10
C LYS A 46 4.90 3.64 -10.43
N LYS A 47 3.64 3.81 -10.74
CA LYS A 47 3.22 4.45 -11.99
C LYS A 47 3.62 5.91 -12.09
#